data_59951d80711dace00677a0ec80ac436c
#
_entry.id   59951d80711dace00677a0ec80ac436c
#
_cell.length_a   1.000
_cell.length_b   1.000
_cell.length_c   1.000
_cell.angle_alpha   90.00
_cell.angle_beta   90.00
_cell.angle_gamma   90.00
#
_symmetry.space_group_name_H-M   'P 1'
#
loop_
_entity.id
_entity.type
_entity.pdbx_description
1 polymer ?
#
loop_
_entity_poly.entity_id
_entity_poly.type
_entity_poly.pdbx_seq_one_letter_code
_entity_poly.pdbx_strand_id
1 'polypeptide(L)'
;MTDRLLKVNAYTTLDTVDAAAVGHDFEDRAFGVLNVTADRRDPDEVYLELELDATALDTVPAHADRVRLTPAEARSVATALEKQADRVKAASKDGDE
;
A
#
# COMPACT_ATOMS: atom_id res chain seq x y z
N MET A 1 -11.96 -18.93 -5.05
CA MET A 1 -11.32 -18.11 -4.07
C MET A 1 -9.88 -17.82 -4.43
N THR A 2 -9.47 -16.60 -4.24
CA THR A 2 -8.13 -16.19 -4.63
C THR A 2 -7.19 -16.34 -3.44
N ASP A 3 -6.05 -16.96 -3.69
CA ASP A 3 -5.02 -17.07 -2.66
C ASP A 3 -4.30 -15.75 -2.53
N ARG A 4 -4.11 -15.32 -1.31
CA ARG A 4 -3.35 -14.11 -1.04
C ARG A 4 -1.89 -14.44 -0.91
N LEU A 5 -1.06 -13.56 -1.47
CA LEU A 5 0.39 -13.67 -1.34
C LEU A 5 0.86 -13.05 -0.04
N LEU A 6 0.20 -11.97 0.42
CA LEU A 6 0.60 -11.28 1.63
C LEU A 6 -0.23 -11.75 2.81
N LYS A 7 0.43 -11.89 3.94
CA LYS A 7 -0.26 -12.24 5.18
C LYS A 7 -0.84 -11.00 5.81
N VAL A 8 -2.05 -11.11 6.33
CA VAL A 8 -2.69 -10.01 7.03
C VAL A 8 -2.22 -9.98 8.48
N ASN A 9 -1.78 -8.81 8.91
CA ASN A 9 -1.37 -8.59 10.28
C ASN A 9 -2.19 -7.42 10.82
N ALA A 10 -2.86 -7.62 11.94
CA ALA A 10 -3.80 -6.63 12.46
C ALA A 10 -3.19 -5.25 12.69
N TYR A 11 -1.90 -5.17 12.91
CA TYR A 11 -1.24 -3.92 13.26
C TYR A 11 -0.51 -3.25 12.12
N THR A 12 -0.14 -4.00 11.10
CA THR A 12 0.70 -3.47 10.02
C THR A 12 0.08 -3.63 8.66
N THR A 13 -1.10 -4.21 8.56
CA THR A 13 -1.75 -4.48 7.28
C THR A 13 -3.05 -3.72 7.16
N LEU A 14 -3.20 -3.01 6.05
CA LEU A 14 -4.49 -2.49 5.62
C LEU A 14 -5.07 -3.52 4.66
N ASP A 15 -6.12 -4.20 5.09
CA ASP A 15 -6.60 -5.40 4.44
C ASP A 15 -7.47 -5.09 3.25
N THR A 16 -7.97 -3.87 3.13
CA THR A 16 -8.75 -3.47 1.97
C THR A 16 -8.47 -2.00 1.71
N VAL A 17 -7.64 -1.72 0.70
CA VAL A 17 -7.37 -0.35 0.27
C VAL A 17 -7.82 -0.20 -1.16
N ASP A 18 -8.27 0.99 -1.51
CA ASP A 18 -8.65 1.30 -2.88
C ASP A 18 -7.36 1.59 -3.64
N ALA A 19 -7.13 0.87 -4.70
CA ALA A 19 -5.87 0.97 -5.42
C ALA A 19 -6.11 0.89 -6.92
N ALA A 20 -5.06 1.12 -7.68
CA ALA A 20 -5.14 1.02 -9.13
C ALA A 20 -3.78 0.64 -9.70
N ALA A 21 -3.81 -0.10 -10.79
CA ALA A 21 -2.62 -0.34 -11.60
C ALA A 21 -2.75 0.57 -12.81
N VAL A 22 -1.78 1.46 -12.98
CA VAL A 22 -1.84 2.49 -14.01
C VAL A 22 -0.70 2.27 -14.99
N GLY A 23 -1.02 2.19 -16.26
CA GLY A 23 -0.03 2.09 -17.32
C GLY A 23 -0.26 3.20 -18.34
N HIS A 24 0.48 3.12 -19.45
CA HIS A 24 0.35 4.12 -20.51
C HIS A 24 -1.05 4.12 -21.10
N ASP A 25 -1.60 2.94 -21.30
CA ASP A 25 -2.86 2.77 -22.01
C ASP A 25 -3.96 2.21 -21.15
N PHE A 26 -3.75 2.08 -19.86
CA PHE A 26 -4.77 1.45 -19.02
C PHE A 26 -4.72 1.97 -17.60
N GLU A 27 -5.85 1.82 -16.93
CA GLU A 27 -5.94 2.01 -15.49
C GLU A 27 -6.94 0.99 -14.98
N ASP A 28 -6.47 0.02 -14.22
CA ASP A 28 -7.32 -1.00 -13.62
C ASP A 28 -7.44 -0.71 -12.13
N ARG A 29 -8.66 -0.53 -11.67
CA ARG A 29 -8.93 -0.25 -10.27
C ARG A 29 -9.28 -1.56 -9.57
N ALA A 30 -8.77 -1.70 -8.35
CA ALA A 30 -9.01 -2.91 -7.57
C ALA A 30 -8.78 -2.60 -6.11
N PHE A 31 -9.36 -3.40 -5.25
CA PHE A 31 -8.97 -3.35 -3.85
C PHE A 31 -7.66 -4.12 -3.68
N GLY A 32 -6.92 -3.75 -2.67
CA GLY A 32 -5.64 -4.39 -2.42
C GLY A 32 -5.36 -4.53 -0.95
N VAL A 33 -4.29 -5.23 -0.66
CA VAL A 33 -3.75 -5.39 0.68
C VAL A 33 -2.44 -4.62 0.72
N LEU A 34 -2.31 -3.73 1.68
CA LEU A 34 -1.08 -2.96 1.87
C LEU A 34 -0.48 -3.33 3.21
N ASN A 35 0.77 -3.73 3.21
CA ASN A 35 1.43 -4.21 4.40
C ASN A 35 2.76 -3.51 4.60
N VAL A 36 3.11 -3.25 5.86
CA VAL A 36 4.42 -2.72 6.23
C VAL A 36 5.03 -3.71 7.23
N THR A 37 6.22 -4.18 6.94
CA THR A 37 6.82 -5.21 7.78
C THR A 37 8.34 -5.14 7.73
N ALA A 38 8.97 -5.94 8.54
CA ALA A 38 10.42 -6.14 8.55
C ALA A 38 10.66 -7.57 8.99
N ASP A 39 11.85 -8.07 8.73
CA ASP A 39 12.18 -9.44 9.13
C ASP A 39 12.16 -9.56 10.64
N ARG A 40 11.74 -10.70 11.13
CA ARG A 40 11.70 -10.96 12.56
C ARG A 40 13.06 -11.08 13.17
N ARG A 41 14.00 -11.62 12.40
CA ARG A 41 15.38 -11.81 12.86
C ARG A 41 16.30 -10.91 12.07
N ASP A 42 17.14 -10.18 12.78
CA ASP A 42 18.15 -9.30 12.18
C ASP A 42 17.53 -8.38 11.13
N PRO A 43 16.48 -7.64 11.50
CA PRO A 43 15.87 -6.76 10.52
C PRO A 43 16.80 -5.60 10.18
N ASP A 44 17.00 -5.37 8.90
CA ASP A 44 17.83 -4.26 8.44
C ASP A 44 17.12 -3.40 7.39
N GLU A 45 15.94 -3.81 6.97
CA GLU A 45 15.13 -3.07 6.00
C GLU A 45 13.67 -3.11 6.38
N VAL A 46 12.93 -2.12 5.91
CA VAL A 46 11.48 -2.11 6.02
C VAL A 46 10.91 -2.48 4.65
N TYR A 47 9.91 -3.33 4.63
CA TYR A 47 9.24 -3.71 3.39
C TYR A 47 7.86 -3.07 3.35
N LEU A 48 7.59 -2.37 2.25
CA LEU A 48 6.25 -1.88 1.94
C LEU A 48 5.72 -2.75 0.83
N GLU A 49 4.60 -3.41 1.07
CA GLU A 49 4.10 -4.43 0.15
C GLU A 49 2.67 -4.16 -0.25
N LEU A 50 2.37 -4.36 -1.52
CA LEU A 50 1.03 -4.15 -2.05
C LEU A 50 0.65 -5.32 -2.93
N GLU A 51 -0.51 -5.91 -2.66
CA GLU A 51 -1.08 -6.95 -3.51
C GLU A 51 -2.48 -6.54 -3.92
N LEU A 52 -2.72 -6.40 -5.22
CA LEU A 52 -4.04 -6.07 -5.74
C LEU A 52 -4.86 -7.34 -5.97
N ASP A 53 -6.18 -7.19 -5.88
CA ASP A 53 -7.07 -8.30 -6.15
C ASP A 53 -6.99 -8.63 -7.64
N ALA A 54 -6.36 -9.74 -7.96
CA ALA A 54 -6.10 -10.12 -9.36
C ALA A 54 -7.37 -10.42 -10.13
N THR A 55 -8.45 -10.78 -9.43
CA THR A 55 -9.70 -11.08 -10.13
C THR A 55 -10.31 -9.85 -10.77
N ALA A 56 -9.93 -8.65 -10.32
CA ALA A 56 -10.42 -7.40 -10.87
C ALA A 56 -9.49 -6.81 -11.92
N LEU A 57 -8.35 -7.46 -12.19
CA LEU A 57 -7.35 -6.92 -13.11
C LEU A 57 -7.38 -7.68 -14.43
N ASP A 58 -7.36 -6.93 -15.53
CA ASP A 58 -7.33 -7.52 -16.85
C ASP A 58 -5.95 -7.54 -17.47
N THR A 59 -5.10 -6.60 -17.04
CA THR A 59 -3.83 -6.40 -17.72
C THR A 59 -2.63 -6.80 -16.89
N VAL A 60 -2.81 -7.00 -15.58
CA VAL A 60 -1.72 -7.29 -14.67
C VAL A 60 -1.92 -8.67 -14.05
N PRO A 61 -0.95 -9.57 -14.16
CA PRO A 61 -1.09 -10.88 -13.53
C PRO A 61 -1.04 -10.77 -12.02
N ALA A 62 -1.48 -11.82 -11.35
CA ALA A 62 -1.46 -11.87 -9.89
C ALA A 62 -0.03 -11.75 -9.37
N HIS A 63 0.23 -10.80 -8.53
CA HIS A 63 1.55 -10.59 -7.94
C HIS A 63 1.44 -9.65 -6.76
N ALA A 64 2.50 -9.58 -5.98
CA ALA A 64 2.63 -8.58 -4.93
C ALA A 64 3.90 -7.79 -5.20
N ASP A 65 3.81 -6.49 -5.07
CA ASP A 65 4.99 -5.63 -5.22
C ASP A 65 5.59 -5.39 -3.85
N ARG A 66 6.90 -5.39 -3.78
CA ARG A 66 7.61 -5.14 -2.53
C ARG A 66 8.63 -4.05 -2.75
N VAL A 67 8.56 -3.01 -1.94
CA VAL A 67 9.56 -1.95 -1.94
C VAL A 67 10.41 -2.13 -0.70
N ARG A 68 11.73 -2.12 -0.87
CA ARG A 68 12.67 -2.23 0.24
C ARG A 68 13.17 -0.86 0.61
N LEU A 69 13.01 -0.49 1.86
CA LEU A 69 13.36 0.83 2.34
C LEU A 69 14.36 0.73 3.48
N THR A 70 15.37 1.60 3.46
CA THR A 70 16.19 1.77 4.64
C THR A 70 15.34 2.41 5.73
N PRO A 71 15.77 2.34 7.01
CA PRO A 71 15.02 3.02 8.06
C PRO A 71 14.81 4.51 7.79
N ALA A 72 15.80 5.18 7.23
CA ALA A 72 15.67 6.60 6.90
C ALA A 72 14.64 6.83 5.82
N GLU A 73 14.66 6.01 4.78
CA GLU A 73 13.66 6.11 3.72
C GLU A 73 12.26 5.83 4.24
N ALA A 74 12.13 4.84 5.10
CA ALA A 74 10.83 4.52 5.69
C ALA A 74 10.29 5.69 6.50
N ARG A 75 11.15 6.36 7.26
CA ARG A 75 10.74 7.53 8.03
C ARG A 75 10.36 8.70 7.14
N SER A 76 11.06 8.86 6.01
CA SER A 76 10.71 9.89 5.03
C SER A 76 9.33 9.65 4.44
N VAL A 77 9.03 8.39 4.11
CA VAL A 77 7.71 8.05 3.59
C VAL A 77 6.64 8.30 4.64
N ALA A 78 6.90 7.93 5.89
CA ALA A 78 5.94 8.12 6.97
C ALA A 78 5.64 9.61 7.15
N THR A 79 6.66 10.45 7.13
CA THR A 79 6.49 11.90 7.24
C THR A 79 5.68 12.45 6.08
N ALA A 80 5.96 11.97 4.87
CA ALA A 80 5.23 12.41 3.70
C ALA A 80 3.76 12.00 3.77
N LEU A 81 3.49 10.80 4.23
CA LEU A 81 2.11 10.33 4.39
C LEU A 81 1.36 11.20 5.39
N GLU A 82 1.97 11.50 6.52
CA GLU A 82 1.34 12.35 7.53
C GLU A 82 1.06 13.74 7.00
N LYS A 83 2.02 14.30 6.28
CA LYS A 83 1.87 15.63 5.71
C LYS A 83 0.71 15.70 4.73
N GLN A 84 0.61 14.70 3.85
CA GLN A 84 -0.47 14.68 2.88
C GLN A 84 -1.82 14.43 3.55
N ALA A 85 -1.84 13.58 4.56
CA ALA A 85 -3.06 13.32 5.31
C ALA A 85 -3.57 14.61 5.96
N ASP A 86 -2.66 15.39 6.54
CA ASP A 86 -3.02 16.67 7.14
C ASP A 86 -3.58 17.64 6.12
N ARG A 87 -3.00 17.69 4.92
CA ARG A 87 -3.49 18.55 3.86
C ARG A 87 -4.90 18.17 3.43
N VAL A 88 -5.15 16.88 3.30
CA VAL A 88 -6.47 16.40 2.91
C VAL A 88 -7.49 16.72 3.99
N LYS A 89 -7.12 16.50 5.24
CA LYS A 89 -8.01 16.78 6.36
C LYS A 89 -8.34 18.27 6.44
N ALA A 90 -7.37 19.14 6.22
CA ALA A 90 -7.60 20.58 6.25
C ALA A 90 -8.54 21.02 5.16
N ALA A 91 -8.39 20.47 3.96
CA ALA A 91 -9.29 20.80 2.86
C ALA A 91 -10.71 20.29 3.11
N SER A 92 -10.82 19.11 3.69
CA SER A 92 -12.09 18.51 4.03
C SER A 92 -12.82 19.32 5.08
N LYS A 93 -12.08 19.89 6.02
CA LYS A 93 -12.65 20.72 7.04
C LYS A 93 -13.35 21.93 6.49
N ASP A 94 -12.77 22.55 5.47
CA ASP A 94 -13.40 23.67 4.82
C ASP A 94 -14.64 23.23 4.09
N GLY A 95 -14.71 22.03 3.69
CA GLY A 95 -15.82 21.48 2.98
C GLY A 95 -16.86 20.93 3.88
N ASP A 96 -16.64 20.86 5.11
CA ASP A 96 -17.63 20.43 5.94
C ASP A 96 -17.52 19.07 6.32
N GLU A 97 -16.73 18.46 6.06
CA GLU A 97 -16.58 17.30 6.61
C GLU A 97 -17.51 16.77 7.39
#